data_13d3a19a97c171330538ec00fb06b949
#
_entry.id   13d3a19a97c171330538ec00fb06b949
#
_cell.length_a   1.000
_cell.length_b   1.000
_cell.length_c   1.000
_cell.angle_alpha   90.00
_cell.angle_beta   90.00
_cell.angle_gamma   90.00
#
_symmetry.space_group_name_H-M   'P 1'
#
loop_
_entity.id
_entity.type
_entity.pdbx_description
1 polymer ?
#
loop_
_entity_poly.entity_id
_entity_poly.type
_entity_poly.pdbx_seq_one_letter_code
_entity_poly.pdbx_strand_id
1 'polypeptide(L)'
;MNAPSRDFEHNDPNLSSSDRSRWIAVLPLGAHEQHGPHLPFETDTLIAAGIVARLKAALPSTLPVTFLPTETIGYSVEHMDVKGTQTLTYGEAIERWLAIAGRLSDIGIRKLVMLNAHGGNSPLMTIVATEARVRFNMLAVATSWTRFGVPANVISPEAKVVDIHGGDIETSVMLALHPDKVDMSKARDFPSRQSDFAARFKHLRAYGPHAFGWKMSDLSTSGVAGNASLATAERGEALIAHSVKGLVELLQDVDTFDAAELD
;
A
#
# COMPACT_ATOMS: atom_id res chain seq x y z
N MET A 1 -18.59 -19.50 16.37
CA MET A 1 -17.16 -19.87 16.37
C MET A 1 -16.43 -18.72 15.72
N ASN A 2 -15.51 -18.06 16.42
CA ASN A 2 -14.69 -17.02 15.81
C ASN A 2 -13.79 -17.68 14.75
N ALA A 3 -13.68 -17.06 13.58
CA ALA A 3 -12.73 -17.51 12.57
C ALA A 3 -11.32 -17.53 13.22
N PRO A 4 -10.46 -18.52 12.90
CA PRO A 4 -9.11 -18.56 13.42
C PRO A 4 -8.36 -17.27 13.04
N SER A 5 -7.51 -16.76 13.94
CA SER A 5 -6.65 -15.63 13.67
C SER A 5 -5.80 -15.92 12.43
N ARG A 6 -5.72 -14.95 11.53
CA ARG A 6 -4.84 -15.03 10.34
C ARG A 6 -3.51 -14.29 10.54
N ASP A 7 -3.25 -13.83 11.77
CA ASP A 7 -1.99 -13.17 12.07
C ASP A 7 -0.85 -14.19 12.09
N PHE A 8 0.29 -13.78 11.51
CA PHE A 8 1.48 -14.61 11.48
C PHE A 8 2.04 -14.76 12.91
N GLU A 9 1.84 -15.93 13.49
CA GLU A 9 2.49 -16.36 14.71
C GLU A 9 3.55 -17.41 14.37
N HIS A 10 4.78 -17.19 14.81
CA HIS A 10 5.92 -18.09 14.49
C HIS A 10 5.67 -19.54 14.90
N ASN A 11 4.76 -19.77 15.84
CA ASN A 11 4.36 -21.07 16.37
C ASN A 11 2.90 -21.44 16.03
N ASP A 12 2.29 -20.85 15.01
CA ASP A 12 0.92 -21.19 14.63
C ASP A 12 0.84 -22.69 14.33
N PRO A 13 0.09 -23.49 15.15
CA PRO A 13 -0.04 -24.93 14.95
C PRO A 13 -0.76 -25.28 13.62
N ASN A 14 -1.45 -24.30 12.99
CA ASN A 14 -2.04 -24.46 11.67
C ASN A 14 -1.02 -24.38 10.55
N LEU A 15 0.19 -23.87 10.83
CA LEU A 15 1.32 -23.88 9.91
C LEU A 15 2.15 -25.15 10.12
N SER A 16 1.58 -26.32 9.81
CA SER A 16 2.36 -27.56 9.82
C SER A 16 3.49 -27.50 8.80
N SER A 17 4.61 -28.17 9.08
CA SER A 17 5.79 -28.11 8.22
C SER A 17 5.55 -28.67 6.81
N SER A 18 4.55 -29.55 6.64
CA SER A 18 4.21 -30.20 5.36
C SER A 18 3.41 -29.29 4.42
N ASP A 19 2.72 -28.27 4.94
CA ASP A 19 1.83 -27.44 4.14
C ASP A 19 2.27 -25.98 3.98
N ARG A 20 3.41 -25.59 4.56
CA ARG A 20 3.88 -24.20 4.57
C ARG A 20 4.14 -23.62 3.18
N SER A 21 4.51 -24.45 2.21
CA SER A 21 4.72 -24.00 0.82
C SER A 21 3.45 -23.47 0.15
N ARG A 22 2.27 -23.89 0.62
CA ARG A 22 0.98 -23.38 0.14
C ARG A 22 0.59 -22.04 0.72
N TRP A 23 1.16 -21.66 1.87
CA TRP A 23 0.77 -20.45 2.55
C TRP A 23 1.27 -19.20 1.83
N ILE A 24 0.39 -18.21 1.77
CA ILE A 24 0.66 -16.88 1.24
C ILE A 24 0.88 -15.95 2.43
N ALA A 25 2.09 -15.41 2.58
CA ALA A 25 2.37 -14.36 3.55
C ALA A 25 2.06 -13.00 2.93
N VAL A 26 1.26 -12.18 3.61
CA VAL A 26 1.00 -10.78 3.22
C VAL A 26 1.81 -9.87 4.14
N LEU A 27 2.69 -9.05 3.55
CA LEU A 27 3.47 -8.02 4.23
C LEU A 27 2.85 -6.64 3.93
N PRO A 28 2.13 -6.04 4.88
CA PRO A 28 1.61 -4.69 4.70
C PRO A 28 2.72 -3.66 4.88
N LEU A 29 2.80 -2.70 3.95
CA LEU A 29 3.80 -1.64 3.93
C LEU A 29 3.10 -0.28 4.03
N GLY A 30 3.35 0.45 5.11
CA GLY A 30 2.98 1.84 5.31
C GLY A 30 4.17 2.77 5.19
N ALA A 31 4.02 3.97 5.75
CA ALA A 31 5.05 4.97 5.93
C ALA A 31 4.70 5.88 7.12
N HIS A 32 5.64 6.72 7.52
CA HIS A 32 5.46 7.77 8.52
C HIS A 32 5.90 9.11 7.92
N GLU A 33 4.98 9.78 7.28
CA GLU A 33 5.25 11.01 6.52
C GLU A 33 4.12 12.02 6.65
N GLN A 34 4.42 13.28 6.36
CA GLN A 34 3.41 14.33 6.42
C GLN A 34 2.33 14.12 5.35
N HIS A 35 1.08 14.38 5.71
CA HIS A 35 -0.10 14.34 4.86
C HIS A 35 -0.94 15.63 4.98
N GLY A 36 -0.25 16.76 5.07
CA GLY A 36 -0.90 18.07 5.24
C GLY A 36 -1.42 18.32 6.66
N PRO A 37 -2.26 19.37 6.82
CA PRO A 37 -2.71 19.80 8.13
C PRO A 37 -3.89 18.99 8.69
N HIS A 38 -4.52 18.12 7.90
CA HIS A 38 -5.78 17.44 8.20
C HIS A 38 -5.64 15.94 8.46
N LEU A 39 -4.51 15.34 8.10
CA LEU A 39 -4.22 13.92 8.30
C LEU A 39 -2.99 13.72 9.19
N PRO A 40 -2.92 12.60 9.94
CA PRO A 40 -1.76 12.28 10.76
C PRO A 40 -0.58 11.76 9.92
N PHE A 41 0.62 11.75 10.51
CA PHE A 41 1.83 11.20 9.86
C PHE A 41 1.74 9.69 9.58
N GLU A 42 0.94 8.97 10.35
CA GLU A 42 0.73 7.52 10.24
C GLU A 42 -0.33 7.13 9.20
N THR A 43 -0.78 8.05 8.35
CA THR A 43 -1.88 7.83 7.39
C THR A 43 -1.69 6.54 6.59
N ASP A 44 -0.55 6.34 5.95
CA ASP A 44 -0.28 5.14 5.15
C ASP A 44 -0.32 3.85 5.98
N THR A 45 0.24 3.91 7.19
CA THR A 45 0.23 2.78 8.13
C THR A 45 -1.19 2.42 8.56
N LEU A 46 -2.01 3.43 8.85
CA LEU A 46 -3.41 3.25 9.22
C LEU A 46 -4.24 2.70 8.07
N ILE A 47 -4.01 3.20 6.85
CA ILE A 47 -4.64 2.68 5.64
C ILE A 47 -4.23 1.22 5.40
N ALA A 48 -2.94 0.90 5.45
CA ALA A 48 -2.46 -0.47 5.27
C ALA A 48 -3.10 -1.44 6.27
N ALA A 49 -3.10 -1.06 7.56
CA ALA A 49 -3.70 -1.87 8.62
C ALA A 49 -5.23 -2.01 8.47
N GLY A 50 -5.92 -0.94 8.09
CA GLY A 50 -7.37 -0.95 7.86
C GLY A 50 -7.76 -1.82 6.66
N ILE A 51 -7.04 -1.72 5.55
CA ILE A 51 -7.25 -2.60 4.38
C ILE A 51 -7.01 -4.07 4.77
N VAL A 52 -5.96 -4.38 5.52
CA VAL A 52 -5.68 -5.73 6.02
C VAL A 52 -6.83 -6.24 6.90
N ALA A 53 -7.38 -5.41 7.79
CA ALA A 53 -8.50 -5.81 8.63
C ALA A 53 -9.75 -6.17 7.80
N ARG A 54 -10.08 -5.36 6.80
CA ARG A 54 -11.19 -5.62 5.87
C ARG A 54 -10.92 -6.85 5.01
N LEU A 55 -9.68 -7.04 4.54
CA LEU A 55 -9.27 -8.19 3.75
C LEU A 55 -9.39 -9.49 4.55
N LYS A 56 -8.91 -9.53 5.80
CA LYS A 56 -9.06 -10.69 6.69
C LYS A 56 -10.51 -11.15 6.83
N ALA A 57 -11.43 -10.17 6.94
CA ALA A 57 -12.87 -10.47 7.06
C ALA A 57 -13.49 -10.98 5.76
N ALA A 58 -12.95 -10.60 4.60
CA ALA A 58 -13.48 -10.95 3.28
C ALA A 58 -12.91 -12.26 2.71
N LEU A 59 -11.75 -12.72 3.21
CA LEU A 59 -11.08 -13.92 2.67
C LEU A 59 -11.86 -15.21 2.97
N PRO A 60 -12.01 -16.11 1.98
CA PRO A 60 -12.52 -17.47 2.21
C PRO A 60 -11.67 -18.20 3.26
N SER A 61 -12.29 -18.93 4.17
CA SER A 61 -11.60 -19.68 5.22
C SER A 61 -10.63 -20.75 4.67
N THR A 62 -10.87 -21.20 3.45
CA THR A 62 -10.06 -22.21 2.76
C THR A 62 -8.77 -21.65 2.16
N LEU A 63 -8.66 -20.33 2.00
CA LEU A 63 -7.48 -19.71 1.40
C LEU A 63 -6.34 -19.59 2.45
N PRO A 64 -5.16 -20.19 2.22
CA PRO A 64 -4.10 -20.27 3.22
C PRO A 64 -3.28 -18.96 3.25
N VAL A 65 -3.86 -17.92 3.82
CA VAL A 65 -3.23 -16.58 3.92
C VAL A 65 -2.90 -16.26 5.36
N THR A 66 -1.68 -15.76 5.61
CA THR A 66 -1.25 -15.21 6.88
C THR A 66 -0.75 -13.78 6.72
N PHE A 67 -0.92 -12.95 7.73
CA PHE A 67 -0.56 -11.53 7.71
C PHE A 67 0.57 -11.24 8.68
N LEU A 68 1.63 -10.65 8.17
CA LEU A 68 2.73 -10.12 8.96
C LEU A 68 2.34 -8.79 9.62
N PRO A 69 3.04 -8.36 10.68
CA PRO A 69 2.91 -7.01 11.21
C PRO A 69 3.14 -5.96 10.12
N THR A 70 2.39 -4.86 10.18
CA THR A 70 2.57 -3.74 9.24
C THR A 70 3.93 -3.07 9.47
N GLU A 71 4.69 -2.88 8.40
CA GLU A 71 5.87 -2.02 8.39
C GLU A 71 5.42 -0.56 8.44
N THR A 72 5.80 0.14 9.50
CA THR A 72 5.28 1.50 9.81
C THR A 72 6.17 2.62 9.29
N ILE A 73 7.39 2.33 8.90
CA ILE A 73 8.33 3.29 8.30
C ILE A 73 8.77 2.74 6.95
N GLY A 74 8.49 3.49 5.90
CA GLY A 74 8.83 3.16 4.52
C GLY A 74 9.97 4.03 3.99
N TYR A 75 10.03 4.16 2.67
CA TYR A 75 10.93 5.03 1.94
C TYR A 75 10.19 6.29 1.51
N SER A 76 10.38 7.38 2.24
CA SER A 76 9.66 8.65 2.14
C SER A 76 10.61 9.85 1.99
N VAL A 77 11.70 9.69 1.23
CA VAL A 77 12.73 10.74 1.08
C VAL A 77 12.17 12.00 0.42
N GLU A 78 11.13 11.89 -0.38
CA GLU A 78 10.41 12.97 -1.04
C GLU A 78 9.69 13.90 -0.05
N HIS A 79 9.48 13.46 1.19
CA HIS A 79 8.81 14.22 2.25
C HIS A 79 9.77 14.72 3.35
N MET A 80 11.10 14.54 3.19
CA MET A 80 12.08 14.91 4.23
C MET A 80 12.27 16.41 4.43
N ASP A 81 11.75 17.25 3.57
CA ASP A 81 11.69 18.69 3.75
C ASP A 81 10.62 19.14 4.79
N VAL A 82 9.81 18.21 5.30
CA VAL A 82 8.85 18.46 6.37
C VAL A 82 9.29 17.76 7.67
N LYS A 83 9.48 18.56 8.71
CA LYS A 83 9.88 18.04 10.03
C LYS A 83 8.83 17.08 10.60
N GLY A 84 9.28 15.90 11.02
CA GLY A 84 8.45 14.86 11.61
C GLY A 84 8.34 13.60 10.73
N THR A 85 8.58 13.72 9.41
CA THR A 85 8.70 12.56 8.53
C THR A 85 9.86 11.66 8.97
N GLN A 86 9.62 10.35 8.97
CA GLN A 86 10.62 9.30 9.23
C GLN A 86 10.75 8.43 7.98
N THR A 87 11.97 8.18 7.57
CA THR A 87 12.24 7.37 6.37
C THR A 87 13.37 6.39 6.59
N LEU A 88 13.27 5.23 5.96
CA LEU A 88 14.43 4.38 5.70
C LEU A 88 15.19 4.93 4.49
N THR A 89 16.47 4.65 4.40
CA THR A 89 17.17 4.74 3.11
C THR A 89 16.67 3.62 2.18
N TYR A 90 16.87 3.77 0.87
CA TYR A 90 16.48 2.71 -0.08
C TYR A 90 17.20 1.38 0.22
N GLY A 91 18.47 1.42 0.65
CA GLY A 91 19.22 0.23 1.03
C GLY A 91 18.62 -0.47 2.25
N GLU A 92 18.35 0.29 3.33
CA GLU A 92 17.72 -0.25 4.55
C GLU A 92 16.35 -0.86 4.28
N ALA A 93 15.50 -0.21 3.48
CA ALA A 93 14.18 -0.74 3.12
C ALA A 93 14.28 -2.06 2.34
N ILE A 94 15.13 -2.11 1.31
CA ILE A 94 15.34 -3.33 0.51
C ILE A 94 15.89 -4.46 1.39
N GLU A 95 16.94 -4.20 2.18
CA GLU A 95 17.55 -5.21 3.04
C GLU A 95 16.56 -5.74 4.09
N ARG A 96 15.78 -4.85 4.70
CA ARG A 96 14.77 -5.20 5.70
C ARG A 96 13.69 -6.12 5.12
N TRP A 97 13.12 -5.76 3.97
CA TRP A 97 12.06 -6.55 3.35
C TRP A 97 12.59 -7.87 2.76
N LEU A 98 13.82 -7.89 2.24
CA LEU A 98 14.49 -9.13 1.83
C LEU A 98 14.79 -10.04 3.02
N ALA A 99 15.19 -9.49 4.16
CA ALA A 99 15.38 -10.29 5.37
C ALA A 99 14.07 -10.94 5.85
N ILE A 100 12.94 -10.25 5.69
CA ILE A 100 11.61 -10.84 5.96
C ILE A 100 11.34 -11.99 4.98
N ALA A 101 11.55 -11.77 3.68
CA ALA A 101 11.37 -12.81 2.65
C ALA A 101 12.27 -14.03 2.93
N GLY A 102 13.54 -13.81 3.30
CA GLY A 102 14.47 -14.88 3.68
C GLY A 102 13.95 -15.71 4.86
N ARG A 103 13.51 -15.07 5.94
CA ARG A 103 12.94 -15.79 7.10
C ARG A 103 11.69 -16.59 6.75
N LEU A 104 10.82 -16.06 5.88
CA LEU A 104 9.66 -16.80 5.37
C LEU A 104 10.11 -18.05 4.58
N SER A 105 11.12 -17.87 3.73
CA SER A 105 11.71 -18.98 2.96
C SER A 105 12.31 -20.05 3.87
N ASP A 106 13.03 -19.67 4.93
CA ASP A 106 13.66 -20.60 5.88
C ASP A 106 12.64 -21.50 6.59
N ILE A 107 11.44 -20.98 6.84
CA ILE A 107 10.34 -21.76 7.43
C ILE A 107 9.45 -22.47 6.41
N GLY A 108 9.77 -22.39 5.11
CA GLY A 108 9.08 -23.12 4.05
C GLY A 108 7.96 -22.35 3.33
N ILE A 109 7.68 -21.09 3.67
CA ILE A 109 6.72 -20.26 2.94
C ILE A 109 7.39 -19.77 1.65
N ARG A 110 6.70 -19.96 0.51
CA ARG A 110 7.24 -19.63 -0.82
C ARG A 110 6.43 -18.57 -1.58
N LYS A 111 5.36 -18.07 -1.01
CA LYS A 111 4.49 -17.06 -1.61
C LYS A 111 4.43 -15.82 -0.70
N LEU A 112 4.84 -14.66 -1.22
CA LEU A 112 4.86 -13.39 -0.51
C LEU A 112 4.10 -12.33 -1.33
N VAL A 113 3.14 -11.64 -0.70
CA VAL A 113 2.47 -10.48 -1.28
C VAL A 113 2.81 -9.25 -0.44
N MET A 114 3.55 -8.31 -1.00
CA MET A 114 3.80 -7.00 -0.39
C MET A 114 2.63 -6.08 -0.74
N LEU A 115 1.81 -5.74 0.26
CA LEU A 115 0.64 -4.88 0.13
C LEU A 115 0.97 -3.47 0.58
N ASN A 116 1.12 -2.57 -0.36
CA ASN A 116 1.60 -1.22 -0.13
C ASN A 116 0.48 -0.19 0.01
N ALA A 117 0.70 0.80 0.89
CA ALA A 117 -0.14 1.99 1.01
C ALA A 117 0.60 3.30 0.67
N HIS A 118 1.93 3.29 0.50
CA HIS A 118 2.75 4.47 0.25
C HIS A 118 3.44 4.44 -1.12
N GLY A 119 3.30 5.50 -1.91
CA GLY A 119 3.83 5.57 -3.28
C GLY A 119 5.34 5.37 -3.38
N GLY A 120 6.11 5.97 -2.48
CA GLY A 120 7.57 5.92 -2.44
C GLY A 120 8.16 4.51 -2.29
N ASN A 121 7.43 3.59 -1.66
CA ASN A 121 7.85 2.19 -1.53
C ASN A 121 7.85 1.42 -2.86
N SER A 122 7.03 1.82 -3.83
CA SER A 122 6.72 1.01 -5.01
C SER A 122 7.94 0.62 -5.86
N PRO A 123 8.92 1.48 -6.14
CA PRO A 123 10.11 1.09 -6.89
C PRO A 123 10.94 0.01 -6.18
N LEU A 124 11.05 0.12 -4.86
CA LEU A 124 11.85 -0.80 -4.04
C LEU A 124 11.22 -2.18 -3.93
N MET A 125 9.89 -2.23 -3.83
CA MET A 125 9.15 -3.49 -3.80
C MET A 125 9.37 -4.33 -5.06
N THR A 126 9.51 -3.70 -6.22
CA THR A 126 9.80 -4.40 -7.47
C THR A 126 11.19 -5.06 -7.42
N ILE A 127 12.18 -4.35 -6.86
CA ILE A 127 13.52 -4.92 -6.62
C ILE A 127 13.43 -6.09 -5.65
N VAL A 128 12.76 -5.90 -4.51
CA VAL A 128 12.60 -6.95 -3.48
C VAL A 128 11.90 -8.19 -4.05
N ALA A 129 10.85 -8.02 -4.87
CA ALA A 129 10.15 -9.15 -5.49
C ALA A 129 11.08 -9.96 -6.41
N THR A 130 11.88 -9.27 -7.24
CA THR A 130 12.86 -9.93 -8.13
C THR A 130 13.95 -10.64 -7.33
N GLU A 131 14.52 -9.98 -6.33
CA GLU A 131 15.56 -10.56 -5.47
C GLU A 131 15.05 -11.76 -4.65
N ALA A 132 13.79 -11.69 -4.16
CA ALA A 132 13.17 -12.81 -3.45
C ALA A 132 12.97 -14.03 -4.36
N ARG A 133 12.62 -13.82 -5.64
CA ARG A 133 12.57 -14.90 -6.64
C ARG A 133 13.96 -15.51 -6.85
N VAL A 134 14.95 -14.67 -7.12
CA VAL A 134 16.32 -15.13 -7.46
C VAL A 134 17.00 -15.82 -6.29
N ARG A 135 16.92 -15.24 -5.08
CA ARG A 135 17.66 -15.75 -3.91
C ARG A 135 16.95 -16.89 -3.20
N PHE A 136 15.62 -16.87 -3.15
CA PHE A 136 14.83 -17.74 -2.28
C PHE A 136 13.83 -18.63 -3.03
N ASN A 137 13.82 -18.57 -4.36
CA ASN A 137 12.85 -19.27 -5.22
C ASN A 137 11.39 -19.00 -4.78
N MET A 138 11.05 -17.77 -4.44
CA MET A 138 9.72 -17.36 -4.01
C MET A 138 8.90 -16.79 -5.16
N LEU A 139 7.58 -17.00 -5.14
CA LEU A 139 6.63 -16.12 -5.83
C LEU A 139 6.43 -14.88 -4.95
N ALA A 140 7.00 -13.75 -5.34
CA ALA A 140 6.86 -12.50 -4.62
C ALA A 140 6.12 -11.47 -5.48
N VAL A 141 5.02 -10.94 -4.96
CA VAL A 141 4.12 -10.00 -5.65
C VAL A 141 4.23 -8.62 -5.00
N ALA A 142 4.53 -7.61 -5.81
CA ALA A 142 4.50 -6.21 -5.40
C ALA A 142 3.16 -5.59 -5.83
N THR A 143 2.28 -5.28 -4.87
CA THR A 143 0.99 -4.64 -5.15
C THR A 143 0.72 -3.47 -4.22
N SER A 144 -0.30 -2.69 -4.54
CA SER A 144 -0.81 -1.60 -3.70
C SER A 144 -2.34 -1.67 -3.69
N TRP A 145 -2.94 -1.21 -2.60
CA TRP A 145 -4.40 -1.15 -2.51
C TRP A 145 -5.05 -0.31 -3.63
N THR A 146 -4.33 0.64 -4.21
CA THR A 146 -4.80 1.49 -5.31
C THR A 146 -4.64 0.88 -6.71
N ARG A 147 -3.94 -0.25 -6.87
CA ARG A 147 -3.64 -0.83 -8.19
C ARG A 147 -4.84 -1.47 -8.89
N PHE A 148 -5.90 -1.76 -8.18
CA PHE A 148 -7.15 -2.27 -8.75
C PHE A 148 -8.01 -1.18 -9.40
N GLY A 149 -7.52 0.04 -9.40
CA GLY A 149 -8.25 1.19 -9.90
C GLY A 149 -9.19 1.80 -8.87
N VAL A 150 -10.12 2.62 -9.35
CA VAL A 150 -11.17 3.25 -8.55
C VAL A 150 -12.53 2.97 -9.19
N PRO A 151 -13.60 2.82 -8.40
CA PRO A 151 -14.94 2.68 -8.96
C PRO A 151 -15.30 3.90 -9.81
N ALA A 152 -15.85 3.67 -11.00
CA ALA A 152 -16.02 4.69 -12.04
C ALA A 152 -16.89 5.90 -11.61
N ASN A 153 -17.73 5.71 -10.60
CA ASN A 153 -18.65 6.75 -10.08
C ASN A 153 -18.17 7.39 -8.77
N VAL A 154 -16.98 7.05 -8.27
CA VAL A 154 -16.45 7.55 -6.99
C VAL A 154 -15.47 8.70 -7.20
N ILE A 155 -14.46 8.49 -8.03
CA ILE A 155 -13.45 9.49 -8.36
C ILE A 155 -13.40 9.61 -9.89
N SER A 156 -13.49 10.82 -10.44
CA SER A 156 -13.37 11.01 -11.88
C SER A 156 -11.95 10.76 -12.37
N PRO A 157 -11.76 10.36 -13.64
CA PRO A 157 -10.42 10.17 -14.21
C PRO A 157 -9.54 11.42 -14.09
N GLU A 158 -10.13 12.60 -14.27
CA GLU A 158 -9.44 13.91 -14.19
C GLU A 158 -8.99 14.21 -12.75
N ALA A 159 -9.86 13.97 -11.76
CA ALA A 159 -9.52 14.13 -10.34
C ALA A 159 -8.39 13.18 -9.94
N LYS A 160 -8.44 11.92 -10.39
CA LYS A 160 -7.41 10.92 -10.09
C LYS A 160 -6.01 11.32 -10.59
N VAL A 161 -5.91 12.04 -11.71
CA VAL A 161 -4.61 12.47 -12.28
C VAL A 161 -3.88 13.46 -11.36
N VAL A 162 -4.63 14.25 -10.60
CA VAL A 162 -4.07 15.30 -9.72
C VAL A 162 -4.12 14.96 -8.24
N ASP A 163 -4.82 13.88 -7.86
CA ASP A 163 -4.89 13.37 -6.49
C ASP A 163 -3.71 12.43 -6.24
N ILE A 164 -2.60 13.00 -5.79
CA ILE A 164 -1.32 12.29 -5.64
C ILE A 164 -1.04 11.91 -4.19
N HIS A 165 -1.37 12.82 -3.24
CA HIS A 165 -0.99 12.67 -1.84
C HIS A 165 -1.88 13.51 -0.91
N GLY A 166 -2.48 12.90 0.11
CA GLY A 166 -3.32 13.57 1.10
C GLY A 166 -4.61 14.18 0.55
N GLY A 167 -5.03 13.83 -0.67
CA GLY A 167 -6.20 14.40 -1.33
C GLY A 167 -7.51 13.68 -1.00
N ASP A 168 -8.46 13.67 -1.94
CA ASP A 168 -9.78 13.05 -1.78
C ASP A 168 -9.69 11.55 -1.47
N ILE A 169 -8.83 10.82 -2.17
CA ILE A 169 -8.73 9.36 -2.07
C ILE A 169 -8.30 8.94 -0.67
N GLU A 170 -7.16 9.42 -0.19
CA GLU A 170 -6.62 9.03 1.11
C GLU A 170 -7.45 9.61 2.26
N THR A 171 -7.90 10.85 2.15
CA THR A 171 -8.76 11.47 3.16
C THR A 171 -10.09 10.73 3.29
N SER A 172 -10.71 10.31 2.17
CA SER A 172 -11.93 9.50 2.20
C SER A 172 -11.73 8.15 2.88
N VAL A 173 -10.64 7.46 2.55
CA VAL A 173 -10.31 6.17 3.19
C VAL A 173 -10.04 6.35 4.68
N MET A 174 -9.33 7.41 5.08
CA MET A 174 -9.12 7.72 6.49
C MET A 174 -10.42 8.08 7.22
N LEU A 175 -11.34 8.80 6.59
CA LEU A 175 -12.68 9.04 7.17
C LEU A 175 -13.48 7.77 7.39
N ALA A 176 -13.35 6.78 6.50
CA ALA A 176 -14.02 5.48 6.64
C ALA A 176 -13.38 4.59 7.72
N LEU A 177 -12.06 4.65 7.88
CA LEU A 177 -11.32 3.80 8.82
C LEU A 177 -11.13 4.44 10.20
N HIS A 178 -10.80 5.72 10.24
CA HIS A 178 -10.35 6.45 11.42
C HIS A 178 -10.86 7.90 11.41
N PRO A 179 -12.19 8.15 11.44
CA PRO A 179 -12.76 9.50 11.36
C PRO A 179 -12.29 10.43 12.48
N ASP A 180 -11.95 9.88 13.64
CA ASP A 180 -11.40 10.58 14.81
C ASP A 180 -9.99 11.15 14.59
N LYS A 181 -9.29 10.69 13.55
CA LYS A 181 -7.93 11.12 13.19
C LYS A 181 -7.89 12.11 12.01
N VAL A 182 -9.04 12.48 11.46
CA VAL A 182 -9.15 13.40 10.32
C VAL A 182 -9.71 14.74 10.79
N ASP A 183 -8.96 15.82 10.59
CA ASP A 183 -9.42 17.17 10.89
C ASP A 183 -10.02 17.83 9.62
N MET A 184 -11.29 17.54 9.34
CA MET A 184 -11.99 18.10 8.17
C MET A 184 -12.10 19.63 8.19
N SER A 185 -11.92 20.30 9.33
CA SER A 185 -11.89 21.76 9.37
C SER A 185 -10.67 22.35 8.66
N LYS A 186 -9.63 21.56 8.46
CA LYS A 186 -8.39 21.90 7.75
C LYS A 186 -8.33 21.33 6.33
N ALA A 187 -9.23 20.41 5.98
CA ALA A 187 -9.30 19.86 4.63
C ALA A 187 -9.79 20.93 3.65
N ARG A 188 -9.12 21.06 2.51
CA ARG A 188 -9.46 22.01 1.45
C ARG A 188 -9.02 21.47 0.09
N ASP A 189 -9.26 22.23 -0.96
CA ASP A 189 -8.60 22.01 -2.24
C ASP A 189 -7.13 22.44 -2.09
N PHE A 190 -6.21 21.50 -2.33
CA PHE A 190 -4.77 21.73 -2.30
C PHE A 190 -4.21 21.54 -3.71
N PRO A 191 -4.27 22.56 -4.56
CA PRO A 191 -3.77 22.46 -5.93
C PRO A 191 -2.27 22.18 -5.93
N SER A 192 -1.86 21.29 -6.83
CA SER A 192 -0.45 20.97 -7.03
C SER A 192 0.02 21.39 -8.42
N ARG A 193 1.33 21.51 -8.59
CA ARG A 193 1.96 21.79 -9.90
C ARG A 193 1.76 20.66 -10.93
N GLN A 194 1.22 19.51 -10.53
CA GLN A 194 0.86 18.44 -11.46
C GLN A 194 -0.14 18.91 -12.52
N SER A 195 -1.09 19.76 -12.15
CA SER A 195 -2.06 20.37 -13.09
C SER A 195 -1.34 21.21 -14.14
N ASP A 196 -0.34 22.02 -13.72
CA ASP A 196 0.47 22.83 -14.63
C ASP A 196 1.29 21.97 -15.58
N PHE A 197 1.88 20.89 -15.07
CA PHE A 197 2.65 19.94 -15.89
C PHE A 197 1.74 19.23 -16.90
N ALA A 198 0.54 18.86 -16.48
CA ALA A 198 -0.45 18.25 -17.36
C ALA A 198 -0.91 19.16 -18.49
N ALA A 199 -1.02 20.47 -18.22
CA ALA A 199 -1.38 21.46 -19.24
C ALA A 199 -0.21 21.78 -20.20
N ARG A 200 1.03 21.76 -19.71
CA ARG A 200 2.22 22.19 -20.48
C ARG A 200 2.89 21.08 -21.28
N PHE A 201 2.90 19.86 -20.78
CA PHE A 201 3.68 18.78 -21.35
C PHE A 201 2.78 17.63 -21.82
N LYS A 202 3.10 17.06 -22.96
CA LYS A 202 2.35 15.92 -23.51
C LYS A 202 2.54 14.65 -22.68
N HIS A 203 3.74 14.40 -22.13
CA HIS A 203 4.10 13.15 -21.49
C HIS A 203 4.64 13.33 -20.06
N LEU A 204 5.48 14.34 -19.83
CA LEU A 204 6.18 14.54 -18.56
C LEU A 204 5.19 14.90 -17.43
N ARG A 205 5.27 14.17 -16.32
CA ARG A 205 4.38 14.28 -15.15
C ARG A 205 5.17 14.07 -13.87
N ALA A 206 4.64 14.57 -12.75
CA ALA A 206 5.13 14.18 -11.43
C ALA A 206 4.70 12.75 -11.08
N TYR A 207 3.51 12.31 -11.55
CA TYR A 207 2.98 10.97 -11.33
C TYR A 207 2.45 10.39 -12.64
N GLY A 208 2.74 9.11 -12.91
CA GLY A 208 2.30 8.41 -14.11
C GLY A 208 3.46 7.72 -14.85
N PRO A 209 3.24 7.27 -16.10
CA PRO A 209 4.21 6.45 -16.84
C PRO A 209 5.55 7.14 -17.11
N HIS A 210 5.56 8.46 -17.21
CA HIS A 210 6.76 9.27 -17.49
C HIS A 210 7.01 10.25 -16.34
N ALA A 211 7.04 9.70 -15.11
CA ALA A 211 7.28 10.49 -13.91
C ALA A 211 8.76 10.89 -13.79
N PHE A 212 8.98 12.11 -13.27
CA PHE A 212 10.30 12.57 -12.82
C PHE A 212 10.40 12.49 -11.29
N GLY A 213 11.62 12.46 -10.75
CA GLY A 213 11.84 12.52 -9.29
C GLY A 213 11.52 13.90 -8.75
N TRP A 214 10.76 13.98 -7.65
CA TRP A 214 10.35 15.24 -7.02
C TRP A 214 10.42 15.15 -5.50
N LYS A 215 10.46 16.31 -4.86
CA LYS A 215 10.15 16.48 -3.44
C LYS A 215 8.75 17.04 -3.31
N MET A 216 8.09 16.82 -2.19
CA MET A 216 6.73 17.33 -1.98
C MET A 216 6.66 18.84 -2.13
N SER A 217 7.68 19.58 -1.68
CA SER A 217 7.79 21.04 -1.87
C SER A 217 7.87 21.50 -3.34
N ASP A 218 8.28 20.62 -4.26
CA ASP A 218 8.27 20.92 -5.70
C ASP A 218 6.83 20.91 -6.26
N LEU A 219 5.92 20.18 -5.64
CA LEU A 219 4.53 20.04 -6.08
C LEU A 219 3.58 20.96 -5.34
N SER A 220 3.73 21.09 -4.01
CA SER A 220 2.83 21.84 -3.16
C SER A 220 3.53 22.31 -1.89
N THR A 221 3.25 23.54 -1.47
CA THR A 221 3.76 24.11 -0.22
C THR A 221 2.94 23.69 1.01
N SER A 222 1.76 23.09 0.79
CA SER A 222 0.88 22.61 1.86
C SER A 222 1.19 21.19 2.32
N GLY A 223 2.05 20.47 1.56
CA GLY A 223 2.30 19.06 1.80
C GLY A 223 1.18 18.14 1.33
N VAL A 224 0.25 18.62 0.52
CA VAL A 224 -0.86 17.88 -0.06
C VAL A 224 -0.93 18.16 -1.56
N ALA A 225 -1.26 17.16 -2.35
CA ALA A 225 -1.52 17.31 -3.78
C ALA A 225 -2.83 16.59 -4.12
N GLY A 226 -3.94 17.31 -4.04
CA GLY A 226 -5.29 16.81 -4.27
C GLY A 226 -6.37 17.64 -3.56
N ASN A 227 -7.63 17.32 -3.79
CA ASN A 227 -8.74 18.05 -3.20
C ASN A 227 -9.36 17.28 -2.01
N ALA A 228 -8.79 17.45 -0.82
CA ALA A 228 -9.26 16.81 0.41
C ALA A 228 -10.67 17.28 0.85
N SER A 229 -11.15 18.45 0.37
CA SER A 229 -12.49 18.95 0.74
C SER A 229 -13.63 18.13 0.13
N LEU A 230 -13.36 17.30 -0.88
CA LEU A 230 -14.34 16.41 -1.51
C LEU A 230 -14.48 15.08 -0.78
N ALA A 231 -13.61 14.80 0.17
CA ALA A 231 -13.55 13.50 0.83
C ALA A 231 -14.79 13.23 1.68
N THR A 232 -15.27 11.99 1.61
CA THR A 232 -16.35 11.49 2.46
C THR A 232 -16.11 10.06 2.88
N ALA A 233 -16.67 9.65 4.02
CA ALA A 233 -16.58 8.27 4.50
C ALA A 233 -17.20 7.26 3.51
N GLU A 234 -18.28 7.64 2.82
CA GLU A 234 -18.95 6.79 1.82
C GLU A 234 -18.05 6.52 0.62
N ARG A 235 -17.31 7.53 0.14
CA ARG A 235 -16.29 7.34 -0.89
C ARG A 235 -15.18 6.41 -0.40
N GLY A 236 -14.72 6.60 0.82
CA GLY A 236 -13.72 5.77 1.47
C GLY A 236 -14.16 4.30 1.53
N GLU A 237 -15.38 4.02 1.98
CA GLU A 237 -15.92 2.65 2.02
C GLU A 237 -16.02 2.03 0.62
N ALA A 238 -16.42 2.79 -0.40
CA ALA A 238 -16.47 2.29 -1.78
C ALA A 238 -15.06 1.96 -2.33
N LEU A 239 -14.06 2.81 -2.05
CA LEU A 239 -12.66 2.58 -2.41
C LEU A 239 -12.09 1.34 -1.72
N ILE A 240 -12.32 1.21 -0.41
CA ILE A 240 -11.90 0.06 0.39
C ILE A 240 -12.54 -1.23 -0.14
N ALA A 241 -13.85 -1.25 -0.34
CA ALA A 241 -14.56 -2.42 -0.84
C ALA A 241 -14.05 -2.87 -2.21
N HIS A 242 -13.78 -1.91 -3.12
CA HIS A 242 -13.22 -2.19 -4.44
C HIS A 242 -11.82 -2.79 -4.36
N SER A 243 -10.96 -2.19 -3.54
CA SER A 243 -9.59 -2.68 -3.31
C SER A 243 -9.57 -4.07 -2.69
N VAL A 244 -10.38 -4.29 -1.64
CA VAL A 244 -10.47 -5.59 -0.95
C VAL A 244 -10.96 -6.68 -1.90
N LYS A 245 -11.94 -6.40 -2.76
CA LYS A 245 -12.38 -7.35 -3.79
C LYS A 245 -11.24 -7.76 -4.70
N GLY A 246 -10.51 -6.80 -5.26
CA GLY A 246 -9.37 -7.09 -6.13
C GLY A 246 -8.22 -7.82 -5.41
N LEU A 247 -7.99 -7.51 -4.13
CA LEU A 247 -7.00 -8.22 -3.32
C LEU A 247 -7.39 -9.67 -3.05
N VAL A 248 -8.67 -9.95 -2.81
CA VAL A 248 -9.15 -11.34 -2.68
C VAL A 248 -8.92 -12.11 -3.98
N GLU A 249 -9.27 -11.54 -5.12
CA GLU A 249 -9.04 -12.13 -6.45
C GLU A 249 -7.55 -12.37 -6.69
N LEU A 250 -6.67 -11.40 -6.43
CA LEU A 250 -5.22 -11.55 -6.54
C LEU A 250 -4.67 -12.67 -5.65
N LEU A 251 -5.14 -12.79 -4.41
CA LEU A 251 -4.70 -13.84 -3.50
C LEU A 251 -5.17 -15.24 -3.94
N GLN A 252 -6.33 -15.33 -4.61
CA GLN A 252 -6.78 -16.57 -5.26
C GLN A 252 -5.88 -16.96 -6.44
N ASP A 253 -5.49 -15.98 -7.28
CA ASP A 253 -4.52 -16.22 -8.36
C ASP A 253 -3.17 -16.70 -7.79
N VAL A 254 -2.68 -16.06 -6.74
CA VAL A 254 -1.43 -16.47 -6.05
C VAL A 254 -1.56 -17.86 -5.42
N ASP A 255 -2.72 -18.24 -4.89
CA ASP A 255 -2.94 -19.60 -4.34
C ASP A 255 -2.83 -20.66 -5.43
N THR A 256 -3.47 -20.42 -6.57
CA THR A 256 -3.51 -21.37 -7.70
C THR A 256 -2.24 -21.41 -8.52
N PHE A 257 -1.39 -20.35 -8.43
CA PHE A 257 -0.15 -20.29 -9.19
C PHE A 257 0.84 -21.38 -8.75
N ASP A 258 1.29 -22.21 -9.69
CA ASP A 258 2.33 -23.22 -9.47
C ASP A 258 3.70 -22.62 -9.81
N ALA A 259 4.57 -22.51 -8.80
CA ALA A 259 5.92 -22.00 -9.00
C ALA A 259 6.77 -22.90 -9.93
N ALA A 260 6.42 -24.18 -10.08
CA ALA A 260 7.06 -25.09 -11.03
C ALA A 260 6.85 -24.68 -12.51
N GLU A 261 5.87 -23.83 -12.80
CA GLU A 261 5.69 -23.26 -14.15
C GLU A 261 6.81 -22.27 -14.54
N LEU A 262 7.63 -21.84 -13.57
CA LEU A 262 8.72 -20.88 -13.78
C LEU A 262 10.09 -21.56 -13.90
N ASP A 263 10.21 -22.89 -13.72
CA ASP A 263 11.46 -23.66 -13.72
C ASP A 263 11.83 -24.19 -15.11
#